data_0f5cc0f169c969cd3ef61a33d5cf8f86
#
_entry.id   0f5cc0f169c969cd3ef61a33d5cf8f86
#
_cell.length_a   1.000
_cell.length_b   1.000
_cell.length_c   1.000
_cell.angle_alpha   90.00
_cell.angle_beta   90.00
_cell.angle_gamma   90.00
#
_symmetry.space_group_name_H-M   'P 1'
#
loop_
_entity.id
_entity.type
_entity.pdbx_description
1 polymer ?
#
loop_
_entity_poly.entity_id
_entity_poly.type
_entity_poly.pdbx_seq_one_letter_code
_entity_poly.pdbx_strand_id
1 'polypeptide(L)'
;IAPDVAYLNVLKLFGLADTEEARAASDLPPRRADHARFLRDDLDATELIMDRVMADLGQAGSIILDVRLNGGGFDNLGMTIAGRFSDRKHLAFTKQARHGSGVTPLQKFFVEPKGDSQFTRPVYVLTSARTASAGDIFAMCMRNLPHVTLVGQPSTGILSDNLRKHLPNGWVTSISNEFYCSADGKLFEGPGVPVDVETPVFLKEEFTAGYHIAVDKALELAMGTIVKRR
;
A
#
# COMPACT_ATOMS: atom_id res chain seq x y z
N ILE A 1 14.84 -14.89 7.83
CA ILE A 1 13.69 -15.57 7.25
C ILE A 1 14.15 -16.83 6.52
N ALA A 2 14.53 -16.82 5.28
CA ALA A 2 15.13 -17.95 4.55
C ALA A 2 16.25 -17.42 3.65
N PRO A 3 17.25 -18.24 3.30
CA PRO A 3 18.25 -17.84 2.33
C PRO A 3 17.57 -17.37 1.03
N ASP A 4 18.03 -16.23 0.49
CA ASP A 4 17.54 -15.67 -0.76
C ASP A 4 16.08 -15.11 -0.73
N VAL A 5 15.45 -15.00 0.45
CA VAL A 5 14.15 -14.37 0.67
C VAL A 5 14.30 -13.17 1.59
N ALA A 6 14.03 -11.98 1.10
CA ALA A 6 14.00 -10.76 1.90
C ALA A 6 12.61 -10.50 2.48
N TYR A 7 12.56 -9.77 3.59
CA TYR A 7 11.31 -9.35 4.22
C TYR A 7 11.33 -7.85 4.46
N LEU A 8 10.29 -7.19 3.98
CA LEU A 8 10.07 -5.76 4.15
C LEU A 8 8.70 -5.53 4.81
N ASN A 9 8.68 -4.83 5.93
CA ASN A 9 7.44 -4.44 6.59
C ASN A 9 7.17 -2.94 6.38
N VAL A 10 6.00 -2.59 5.84
CA VAL A 10 5.54 -1.21 5.63
C VAL A 10 4.31 -0.96 6.49
N LEU A 11 4.51 -0.41 7.67
CA LEU A 11 3.44 -0.22 8.68
C LEU A 11 2.52 0.94 8.39
N LYS A 12 3.00 1.98 7.68
CA LYS A 12 2.25 3.20 7.40
C LYS A 12 2.78 3.90 6.16
N LEU A 13 1.97 4.76 5.57
CA LEU A 13 2.29 5.58 4.40
C LEU A 13 2.23 7.08 4.75
N PHE A 14 2.77 7.47 5.90
CA PHE A 14 2.92 8.85 6.35
C PHE A 14 3.96 8.95 7.47
N GLY A 15 4.46 10.18 7.72
CA GLY A 15 5.40 10.45 8.81
C GLY A 15 6.70 9.65 8.68
N LEU A 16 7.21 9.52 7.47
CA LEU A 16 8.48 8.85 7.17
C LEU A 16 9.67 9.82 7.23
N ALA A 17 9.42 11.12 7.03
CA ALA A 17 10.42 12.15 7.24
C ALA A 17 10.72 12.30 8.73
N ASP A 18 12.00 12.16 9.10
CA ASP A 18 12.45 12.41 10.48
C ASP A 18 12.81 13.90 10.65
N THR A 19 11.82 14.77 10.45
CA THR A 19 11.96 16.22 10.65
C THR A 19 11.15 16.68 11.88
N GLU A 20 11.57 17.79 12.49
CA GLU A 20 10.85 18.38 13.63
C GLU A 20 9.45 18.83 13.20
N GLU A 21 9.31 19.35 11.98
CA GLU A 21 8.03 19.73 11.38
C GLU A 21 7.13 18.52 11.13
N ALA A 22 7.68 17.40 10.68
CA ALA A 22 6.90 16.16 10.48
C ALA A 22 6.37 15.61 11.81
N ARG A 23 7.18 15.68 12.87
CA ARG A 23 6.76 15.31 14.23
C ARG A 23 5.67 16.24 14.77
N ALA A 24 5.84 17.56 14.60
CA ALA A 24 4.86 18.55 15.04
C ALA A 24 3.53 18.46 14.24
N ALA A 25 3.59 18.12 12.95
CA ALA A 25 2.42 17.99 12.09
C ALA A 25 1.59 16.74 12.37
N SER A 26 2.17 15.72 13.02
CA SER A 26 1.41 14.50 13.40
C SER A 26 0.39 14.75 14.49
N ASP A 27 0.56 15.80 15.32
CA ASP A 27 -0.27 16.11 16.47
C ASP A 27 -1.26 17.27 16.24
N LEU A 28 -1.15 18.01 15.12
CA LEU A 28 -2.00 19.16 14.84
C LEU A 28 -2.75 18.98 13.50
N PRO A 29 -3.99 19.52 13.39
CA PRO A 29 -4.67 19.58 12.09
C PRO A 29 -3.86 20.48 11.14
N PRO A 30 -3.28 19.95 10.05
CA PRO A 30 -2.37 20.70 9.21
C PRO A 30 -3.11 21.85 8.49
N ARG A 31 -2.49 23.05 8.49
CA ARG A 31 -2.87 24.11 7.55
C ARG A 31 -2.48 23.66 6.13
N ARG A 32 -3.19 24.14 5.10
CA ARG A 32 -2.97 23.67 3.72
C ARG A 32 -1.50 23.80 3.23
N ALA A 33 -0.79 24.85 3.63
CA ALA A 33 0.61 25.05 3.27
C ALA A 33 1.54 24.05 3.99
N ASP A 34 1.27 23.78 5.25
CA ASP A 34 2.05 22.86 6.08
C ASP A 34 1.83 21.41 5.59
N HIS A 35 0.60 21.07 5.17
CA HIS A 35 0.29 19.76 4.61
C HIS A 35 1.04 19.46 3.29
N ALA A 36 1.15 20.45 2.40
CA ALA A 36 1.88 20.28 1.14
C ALA A 36 3.40 20.14 1.36
N ARG A 37 3.95 20.83 2.38
CA ARG A 37 5.34 20.67 2.77
C ARG A 37 5.57 19.29 3.41
N PHE A 38 4.73 18.92 4.36
CA PHE A 38 4.78 17.62 5.02
C PHE A 38 4.75 16.46 4.02
N LEU A 39 3.86 16.53 3.02
CA LEU A 39 3.80 15.51 1.98
C LEU A 39 5.07 15.46 1.13
N ARG A 40 5.67 16.61 0.80
CA ARG A 40 6.94 16.63 0.05
C ARG A 40 8.08 16.01 0.85
N ASP A 41 8.23 16.42 2.11
CA ASP A 41 9.27 15.91 3.00
C ASP A 41 9.14 14.39 3.17
N ASP A 42 7.89 13.86 3.29
CA ASP A 42 7.61 12.42 3.35
C ASP A 42 7.91 11.70 2.04
N LEU A 43 7.64 12.31 0.88
CA LEU A 43 7.99 11.74 -0.42
C LEU A 43 9.51 11.64 -0.59
N ASP A 44 10.24 12.71 -0.30
CA ASP A 44 11.70 12.74 -0.37
C ASP A 44 12.32 11.70 0.58
N ALA A 45 11.80 11.60 1.80
CA ALA A 45 12.23 10.60 2.77
C ALA A 45 11.91 9.17 2.29
N THR A 46 10.73 8.96 1.66
CA THR A 46 10.34 7.66 1.10
C THR A 46 11.31 7.24 -0.01
N GLU A 47 11.70 8.15 -0.90
CA GLU A 47 12.66 7.83 -1.96
C GLU A 47 14.03 7.43 -1.37
N LEU A 48 14.56 8.21 -0.42
CA LEU A 48 15.83 7.91 0.26
C LEU A 48 15.81 6.59 1.03
N ILE A 49 14.71 6.30 1.75
CA ILE A 49 14.55 5.04 2.49
C ILE A 49 14.51 3.89 1.50
N MET A 50 13.73 4.02 0.43
CA MET A 50 13.60 2.96 -0.56
C MET A 50 14.89 2.73 -1.36
N ASP A 51 15.71 3.74 -1.60
CA ASP A 51 17.05 3.55 -2.19
C ASP A 51 17.91 2.62 -1.32
N ARG A 52 17.92 2.84 0.00
CA ARG A 52 18.63 1.96 0.94
C ARG A 52 18.03 0.56 0.98
N VAL A 53 16.69 0.47 1.06
CA VAL A 53 15.99 -0.82 1.04
C VAL A 53 16.32 -1.61 -0.23
N MET A 54 16.32 -0.98 -1.40
CA MET A 54 16.64 -1.64 -2.66
C MET A 54 18.11 -2.04 -2.75
N ALA A 55 19.04 -1.25 -2.15
CA ALA A 55 20.45 -1.63 -2.05
C ALA A 55 20.63 -2.89 -1.18
N ASP A 56 19.93 -2.96 -0.05
CA ASP A 56 20.04 -4.08 0.90
C ASP A 56 19.33 -5.35 0.41
N LEU A 57 18.12 -5.20 -0.16
CA LEU A 57 17.26 -6.32 -0.54
C LEU A 57 17.32 -6.67 -2.03
N GLY A 58 17.90 -5.80 -2.86
CA GLY A 58 17.88 -5.91 -4.31
C GLY A 58 18.55 -7.16 -4.88
N GLN A 59 19.35 -7.89 -4.10
CA GLN A 59 19.98 -9.16 -4.52
C GLN A 59 19.15 -10.40 -4.15
N ALA A 60 18.12 -10.27 -3.29
CA ALA A 60 17.28 -11.41 -2.90
C ALA A 60 16.57 -12.03 -4.11
N GLY A 61 16.33 -13.32 -4.11
CA GLY A 61 15.58 -14.04 -5.16
C GLY A 61 14.09 -13.70 -5.13
N SER A 62 13.56 -13.33 -3.96
CA SER A 62 12.18 -12.89 -3.76
C SER A 62 12.06 -11.96 -2.55
N ILE A 63 10.98 -11.19 -2.50
CA ILE A 63 10.64 -10.32 -1.37
C ILE A 63 9.25 -10.68 -0.83
N ILE A 64 9.14 -10.81 0.49
CA ILE A 64 7.87 -10.77 1.22
C ILE A 64 7.68 -9.34 1.70
N LEU A 65 6.62 -8.68 1.23
CA LEU A 65 6.27 -7.32 1.58
C LEU A 65 5.03 -7.32 2.46
N ASP A 66 5.19 -6.97 3.73
CA ASP A 66 4.13 -7.08 4.72
C ASP A 66 3.44 -5.73 4.96
N VAL A 67 2.18 -5.64 4.55
CA VAL A 67 1.30 -4.48 4.79
C VAL A 67 0.07 -4.85 5.63
N ARG A 68 0.09 -6.01 6.30
CA ARG A 68 -1.06 -6.51 7.07
C ARG A 68 -1.54 -5.56 8.16
N LEU A 69 -0.67 -4.71 8.69
CA LEU A 69 -0.99 -3.70 9.71
C LEU A 69 -0.93 -2.27 9.18
N ASN A 70 -0.88 -2.10 7.86
CA ASN A 70 -0.82 -0.78 7.25
C ASN A 70 -2.20 -0.12 7.21
N GLY A 71 -2.45 0.82 8.10
CA GLY A 71 -3.71 1.59 8.17
C GLY A 71 -3.82 2.73 7.15
N GLY A 72 -2.86 2.86 6.23
CA GLY A 72 -2.89 3.87 5.18
C GLY A 72 -1.97 5.07 5.41
N GLY A 73 -2.36 6.22 4.85
CA GLY A 73 -1.61 7.47 4.82
C GLY A 73 -1.82 8.21 3.51
N PHE A 74 -0.74 8.50 2.78
CA PHE A 74 -0.80 9.17 1.48
C PHE A 74 -0.64 8.18 0.34
N ASP A 75 -1.55 8.19 -0.62
CA ASP A 75 -1.52 7.34 -1.82
C ASP A 75 -0.19 7.50 -2.59
N ASN A 76 0.32 8.73 -2.69
CA ASN A 76 1.57 9.03 -3.39
C ASN A 76 2.78 8.30 -2.81
N LEU A 77 2.83 8.09 -1.48
CA LEU A 77 3.91 7.32 -0.85
C LEU A 77 3.80 5.84 -1.26
N GLY A 78 2.59 5.28 -1.21
CA GLY A 78 2.33 3.92 -1.69
C GLY A 78 2.70 3.74 -3.16
N MET A 79 2.34 4.70 -4.01
CA MET A 79 2.70 4.70 -5.44
C MET A 79 4.22 4.81 -5.66
N THR A 80 4.93 5.61 -4.85
CA THR A 80 6.40 5.73 -4.90
C THR A 80 7.06 4.40 -4.53
N ILE A 81 6.58 3.74 -3.47
CA ILE A 81 7.06 2.40 -3.09
C ILE A 81 6.75 1.38 -4.20
N ALA A 82 5.51 1.36 -4.74
CA ALA A 82 5.14 0.46 -5.83
C ALA A 82 6.00 0.66 -7.09
N GLY A 83 6.46 1.89 -7.34
CA GLY A 83 7.38 2.22 -8.44
C GLY A 83 8.74 1.53 -8.34
N ARG A 84 9.16 1.09 -7.15
CA ARG A 84 10.39 0.29 -6.97
C ARG A 84 10.24 -1.16 -7.44
N PHE A 85 9.01 -1.57 -7.70
CA PHE A 85 8.67 -2.91 -8.19
C PHE A 85 8.16 -2.90 -9.64
N SER A 86 8.11 -1.74 -10.30
CA SER A 86 7.61 -1.59 -11.66
C SER A 86 8.71 -1.14 -12.62
N ASP A 87 8.94 -1.90 -13.70
CA ASP A 87 9.92 -1.59 -14.75
C ASP A 87 9.40 -0.63 -15.84
N ARG A 88 8.10 -0.29 -15.79
CA ARG A 88 7.43 0.58 -16.75
C ARG A 88 6.24 1.32 -16.15
N LYS A 89 5.88 2.44 -16.77
CA LYS A 89 4.65 3.15 -16.44
C LYS A 89 3.42 2.30 -16.81
N HIS A 90 2.48 2.17 -15.86
CA HIS A 90 1.20 1.50 -16.09
C HIS A 90 0.07 2.18 -15.33
N LEU A 91 -1.16 2.01 -15.81
CA LEU A 91 -2.34 2.49 -15.11
C LEU A 91 -2.49 1.72 -13.79
N ALA A 92 -2.47 2.43 -12.67
CA ALA A 92 -2.65 1.86 -11.35
C ALA A 92 -4.14 1.78 -10.99
N PHE A 93 -4.81 2.92 -11.05
CA PHE A 93 -6.24 3.04 -10.75
C PHE A 93 -6.84 4.28 -11.41
N THR A 94 -8.15 4.37 -11.35
CA THR A 94 -8.91 5.55 -11.76
C THR A 94 -9.75 6.07 -10.60
N LYS A 95 -10.04 7.37 -10.59
CA LYS A 95 -10.78 8.04 -9.53
C LYS A 95 -11.84 8.96 -10.12
N GLN A 96 -13.04 8.93 -9.56
CA GLN A 96 -14.11 9.89 -9.79
C GLN A 96 -14.80 10.21 -8.46
N ALA A 97 -15.38 11.40 -8.33
CA ALA A 97 -16.17 11.77 -7.16
C ALA A 97 -17.63 12.01 -7.55
N ARG A 98 -18.54 11.82 -6.63
CA ARG A 98 -19.93 12.27 -6.81
C ARG A 98 -19.98 13.79 -6.89
N HIS A 99 -20.69 14.30 -7.90
CA HIS A 99 -20.88 15.74 -8.13
C HIS A 99 -22.31 16.01 -8.58
N GLY A 100 -23.15 16.55 -7.70
CA GLY A 100 -24.58 16.72 -7.95
C GLY A 100 -25.26 15.39 -8.25
N SER A 101 -25.96 15.32 -9.38
CA SER A 101 -26.61 14.09 -9.89
C SER A 101 -25.67 13.19 -10.70
N GLY A 102 -24.43 13.62 -10.95
CA GLY A 102 -23.44 12.91 -11.75
C GLY A 102 -22.14 12.62 -11.00
N VAL A 103 -21.05 12.53 -11.75
CA VAL A 103 -19.69 12.31 -11.26
C VAL A 103 -18.72 13.30 -11.92
N THR A 104 -17.58 13.52 -11.28
CA THR A 104 -16.47 14.32 -11.85
C THR A 104 -15.87 13.63 -13.08
N PRO A 105 -15.09 14.36 -13.92
CA PRO A 105 -14.27 13.74 -14.95
C PRO A 105 -13.37 12.63 -14.39
N LEU A 106 -13.17 11.58 -15.20
CA LEU A 106 -12.32 10.46 -14.81
C LEU A 106 -10.85 10.91 -14.69
N GLN A 107 -10.27 10.70 -13.54
CA GLN A 107 -8.84 10.89 -13.30
C GLN A 107 -8.14 9.52 -13.40
N LYS A 108 -6.96 9.50 -14.01
CA LYS A 108 -6.11 8.30 -14.15
C LYS A 108 -4.83 8.48 -13.36
N PHE A 109 -4.50 7.47 -12.56
CA PHE A 109 -3.31 7.43 -11.74
C PHE A 109 -2.38 6.33 -12.24
N PHE A 110 -1.09 6.64 -12.35
CA PHE A 110 -0.10 5.73 -12.92
C PHE A 110 1.00 5.45 -11.90
N VAL A 111 1.39 4.20 -11.80
CA VAL A 111 2.67 3.85 -11.18
C VAL A 111 3.74 3.96 -12.26
N GLU A 112 4.83 4.65 -11.92
CA GLU A 112 6.00 4.84 -12.76
C GLU A 112 7.23 4.25 -12.06
N PRO A 113 8.23 3.74 -12.79
CA PRO A 113 9.49 3.30 -12.19
C PRO A 113 10.10 4.38 -11.32
N LYS A 114 10.59 3.99 -10.14
CA LYS A 114 11.21 4.88 -9.16
C LYS A 114 12.59 4.36 -8.74
N GLY A 115 13.54 5.30 -8.56
CA GLY A 115 14.94 4.99 -8.26
C GLY A 115 15.71 4.39 -9.46
N ASP A 116 16.98 4.10 -9.22
CA ASP A 116 17.91 3.64 -10.28
C ASP A 116 17.71 2.18 -10.69
N SER A 117 17.05 1.38 -9.82
CA SER A 117 16.79 -0.03 -10.09
C SER A 117 15.42 -0.45 -9.56
N GLN A 118 14.78 -1.39 -10.27
CA GLN A 118 13.50 -1.95 -9.90
C GLN A 118 13.63 -3.44 -9.61
N PHE A 119 12.87 -3.92 -8.62
CA PHE A 119 12.80 -5.33 -8.27
C PHE A 119 11.64 -5.99 -9.01
N THR A 120 11.95 -6.77 -10.05
CA THR A 120 10.96 -7.46 -10.90
C THR A 120 10.95 -8.98 -10.73
N ARG A 121 11.64 -9.49 -9.68
CA ARG A 121 11.57 -10.88 -9.24
C ARG A 121 10.31 -11.08 -8.38
N PRO A 122 9.94 -12.32 -7.99
CA PRO A 122 8.72 -12.57 -7.24
C PRO A 122 8.61 -11.74 -5.96
N VAL A 123 7.44 -11.12 -5.78
CA VAL A 123 7.05 -10.37 -4.58
C VAL A 123 5.76 -10.96 -4.03
N TYR A 124 5.74 -11.26 -2.74
CA TYR A 124 4.58 -11.76 -2.02
C TYR A 124 4.10 -10.66 -1.06
N VAL A 125 2.98 -10.03 -1.40
CA VAL A 125 2.41 -8.95 -0.58
C VAL A 125 1.43 -9.53 0.40
N LEU A 126 1.72 -9.37 1.70
CA LEU A 126 0.85 -9.82 2.77
C LEU A 126 -0.17 -8.74 3.11
N THR A 127 -1.46 -9.07 2.99
CA THR A 127 -2.58 -8.18 3.34
C THR A 127 -3.49 -8.79 4.40
N SER A 128 -4.27 -7.96 5.06
CA SER A 128 -5.31 -8.37 6.01
C SER A 128 -6.48 -7.38 6.01
N ALA A 129 -7.54 -7.70 6.72
CA ALA A 129 -8.65 -6.78 6.98
C ALA A 129 -8.25 -5.50 7.76
N ARG A 130 -6.97 -5.30 8.09
CA ARG A 130 -6.41 -4.07 8.66
C ARG A 130 -5.56 -3.28 7.68
N THR A 131 -5.34 -3.81 6.47
CA THR A 131 -4.73 -3.06 5.36
C THR A 131 -5.77 -2.10 4.82
N ALA A 132 -5.61 -0.79 5.03
CA ALA A 132 -6.70 0.16 4.90
C ALA A 132 -6.29 1.45 4.17
N SER A 133 -7.25 2.16 3.54
CA SER A 133 -7.08 3.48 2.93
C SER A 133 -5.95 3.48 1.89
N ALA A 134 -4.92 4.32 2.02
CA ALA A 134 -3.75 4.26 1.14
C ALA A 134 -3.07 2.88 1.13
N GLY A 135 -3.25 2.05 2.17
CA GLY A 135 -2.85 0.64 2.19
C GLY A 135 -3.65 -0.22 1.21
N ASP A 136 -4.99 -0.02 1.12
CA ASP A 136 -5.84 -0.63 0.08
C ASP A 136 -5.35 -0.21 -1.32
N ILE A 137 -5.09 1.09 -1.51
CA ILE A 137 -4.59 1.65 -2.79
C ILE A 137 -3.24 1.03 -3.15
N PHE A 138 -2.32 0.91 -2.17
CA PHE A 138 -1.03 0.28 -2.38
C PHE A 138 -1.18 -1.20 -2.80
N ALA A 139 -2.01 -1.97 -2.10
CA ALA A 139 -2.29 -3.37 -2.44
C ALA A 139 -2.87 -3.48 -3.87
N MET A 140 -3.79 -2.58 -4.25
CA MET A 140 -4.36 -2.50 -5.59
C MET A 140 -3.30 -2.17 -6.65
N CYS A 141 -2.36 -1.24 -6.38
CA CYS A 141 -1.24 -0.93 -7.27
C CYS A 141 -0.33 -2.14 -7.48
N MET A 142 0.07 -2.80 -6.39
CA MET A 142 0.95 -3.97 -6.42
C MET A 142 0.32 -5.15 -7.16
N ARG A 143 -0.98 -5.38 -6.98
CA ARG A 143 -1.74 -6.45 -7.66
C ARG A 143 -1.69 -6.38 -9.19
N ASN A 144 -1.45 -5.19 -9.76
CA ASN A 144 -1.34 -5.01 -11.22
C ASN A 144 0.01 -5.48 -11.79
N LEU A 145 0.99 -5.83 -10.96
CA LEU A 145 2.31 -6.26 -11.39
C LEU A 145 2.34 -7.79 -11.59
N PRO A 146 2.83 -8.29 -12.73
CA PRO A 146 2.72 -9.72 -13.08
C PRO A 146 3.56 -10.66 -12.22
N HIS A 147 4.54 -10.14 -11.49
CA HIS A 147 5.43 -10.89 -10.60
C HIS A 147 5.01 -10.76 -9.12
N VAL A 148 3.88 -10.11 -8.85
CA VAL A 148 3.35 -9.92 -7.50
C VAL A 148 2.22 -10.90 -7.24
N THR A 149 2.22 -11.49 -6.05
CA THR A 149 1.16 -12.37 -5.53
C THR A 149 0.68 -11.81 -4.19
N LEU A 150 -0.59 -11.50 -4.07
CA LEU A 150 -1.20 -11.09 -2.80
C LEU A 150 -1.55 -12.33 -1.98
N VAL A 151 -1.15 -12.34 -0.70
CA VAL A 151 -1.33 -13.49 0.21
C VAL A 151 -1.96 -12.98 1.52
N GLY A 152 -2.91 -13.72 2.07
CA GLY A 152 -3.54 -13.39 3.35
C GLY A 152 -5.05 -13.26 3.24
N GLN A 153 -5.59 -12.14 3.63
CA GLN A 153 -7.01 -11.82 3.56
C GLN A 153 -7.23 -10.56 2.70
N PRO A 154 -8.42 -10.38 2.09
CA PRO A 154 -8.76 -9.11 1.45
C PRO A 154 -8.48 -7.92 2.38
N SER A 155 -8.10 -6.79 1.79
CA SER A 155 -7.90 -5.56 2.54
C SER A 155 -9.20 -5.01 3.11
N THR A 156 -9.18 -3.91 3.85
CA THR A 156 -10.39 -3.36 4.52
C THR A 156 -11.48 -2.93 3.54
N GLY A 157 -11.11 -2.37 2.39
CA GLY A 157 -12.07 -1.84 1.41
C GLY A 157 -12.60 -0.46 1.78
N ILE A 158 -11.75 0.44 2.28
CA ILE A 158 -12.06 1.84 2.57
C ILE A 158 -11.13 2.76 1.75
N LEU A 159 -11.30 2.72 0.43
CA LEU A 159 -10.41 3.40 -0.52
C LEU A 159 -10.74 4.89 -0.67
N SER A 160 -12.03 5.26 -0.52
CA SER A 160 -12.50 6.62 -0.77
C SER A 160 -11.94 7.62 0.23
N ASP A 161 -11.46 8.75 -0.27
CA ASP A 161 -11.17 9.91 0.57
C ASP A 161 -12.41 10.42 1.30
N ASN A 162 -12.20 11.02 2.46
CA ASN A 162 -13.26 11.50 3.34
C ASN A 162 -13.76 12.90 2.94
N LEU A 163 -14.98 13.01 2.42
CA LEU A 163 -15.66 14.29 2.25
C LEU A 163 -16.21 14.77 3.58
N ARG A 164 -15.56 15.78 4.17
CA ARG A 164 -16.01 16.40 5.42
C ARG A 164 -17.17 17.34 5.20
N LYS A 165 -18.19 17.27 6.07
CA LYS A 165 -19.36 18.14 6.12
C LYS A 165 -19.53 18.71 7.52
N HIS A 166 -19.68 20.04 7.59
CA HIS A 166 -20.05 20.73 8.81
C HIS A 166 -21.57 20.74 8.94
N LEU A 167 -22.08 20.32 10.10
CA LEU A 167 -23.49 20.31 10.43
C LEU A 167 -23.88 21.60 11.16
N PRO A 168 -25.17 22.03 11.10
CA PRO A 168 -25.61 23.28 11.73
C PRO A 168 -25.39 23.34 13.23
N ASN A 169 -25.29 22.19 13.90
CA ASN A 169 -25.03 22.09 15.34
C ASN A 169 -23.53 22.15 15.70
N GLY A 170 -22.64 22.44 14.72
CA GLY A 170 -21.20 22.52 14.89
C GLY A 170 -20.46 21.18 14.78
N TRP A 171 -21.17 20.06 14.62
CA TRP A 171 -20.53 18.76 14.40
C TRP A 171 -19.94 18.65 13.00
N VAL A 172 -18.95 17.78 12.88
CA VAL A 172 -18.36 17.41 11.59
C VAL A 172 -18.63 15.94 11.35
N THR A 173 -19.15 15.62 10.17
CA THR A 173 -19.24 14.24 9.68
C THR A 173 -18.39 14.09 8.45
N SER A 174 -17.97 12.87 8.17
CA SER A 174 -17.29 12.51 6.92
C SER A 174 -18.00 11.35 6.25
N ILE A 175 -18.03 11.38 4.93
CA ILE A 175 -18.66 10.35 4.09
C ILE A 175 -17.76 10.03 2.92
N SER A 176 -17.74 8.77 2.50
CA SER A 176 -17.16 8.36 1.22
C SER A 176 -17.98 8.92 0.08
N ASN A 177 -17.33 9.56 -0.90
CA ASN A 177 -17.99 10.10 -2.09
C ASN A 177 -17.23 9.84 -3.38
N GLU A 178 -16.15 9.08 -3.33
CA GLU A 178 -15.26 8.79 -4.44
C GLU A 178 -15.31 7.33 -4.83
N PHE A 179 -15.07 7.08 -6.11
CA PHE A 179 -14.97 5.76 -6.69
C PHE A 179 -13.52 5.54 -7.13
N TYR A 180 -12.81 4.69 -6.42
CA TYR A 180 -11.50 4.20 -6.80
C TYR A 180 -11.68 2.86 -7.51
N CYS A 181 -11.43 2.83 -8.80
CA CYS A 181 -11.50 1.60 -9.58
C CYS A 181 -10.09 1.15 -9.99
N SER A 182 -9.83 -0.12 -9.88
CA SER A 182 -8.59 -0.74 -10.37
C SER A 182 -8.38 -0.51 -11.87
N ALA A 183 -7.20 -0.85 -12.39
CA ALA A 183 -6.87 -0.70 -13.80
C ALA A 183 -7.84 -1.47 -14.73
N ASP A 184 -8.40 -2.58 -14.25
CA ASP A 184 -9.43 -3.38 -14.95
C ASP A 184 -10.87 -2.93 -14.64
N GLY A 185 -11.05 -1.77 -14.00
CA GLY A 185 -12.34 -1.12 -13.77
C GLY A 185 -13.14 -1.69 -12.59
N LYS A 186 -12.56 -2.52 -11.73
CA LYS A 186 -13.25 -3.09 -10.56
C LYS A 186 -13.22 -2.13 -9.38
N LEU A 187 -14.35 -2.01 -8.70
CA LEU A 187 -14.51 -1.26 -7.47
C LEU A 187 -14.29 -2.18 -6.26
N PHE A 188 -13.33 -1.81 -5.41
CA PHE A 188 -13.01 -2.57 -4.19
C PHE A 188 -13.47 -1.89 -2.91
N GLU A 189 -14.15 -0.74 -3.00
CA GLU A 189 -14.80 -0.11 -1.84
C GLU A 189 -15.83 -1.04 -1.24
N GLY A 190 -15.70 -1.36 0.03
CA GLY A 190 -16.52 -2.34 0.77
C GLY A 190 -15.93 -3.75 0.79
N PRO A 191 -15.76 -4.46 -0.34
CA PRO A 191 -15.24 -5.84 -0.31
C PRO A 191 -13.73 -5.95 -0.06
N GLY A 192 -12.97 -4.87 -0.24
CA GLY A 192 -11.50 -4.89 -0.16
C GLY A 192 -10.83 -5.41 -1.43
N VAL A 193 -9.53 -5.17 -1.52
CA VAL A 193 -8.68 -5.70 -2.60
C VAL A 193 -8.51 -7.21 -2.37
N PRO A 194 -8.93 -8.05 -3.32
CA PRO A 194 -8.86 -9.50 -3.15
C PRO A 194 -7.41 -10.02 -3.21
N VAL A 195 -7.15 -11.10 -2.52
CA VAL A 195 -5.88 -11.82 -2.55
C VAL A 195 -5.88 -12.94 -3.60
N ASP A 196 -4.68 -13.33 -4.03
CA ASP A 196 -4.49 -14.46 -4.95
C ASP A 196 -4.39 -15.79 -4.18
N VAL A 197 -3.87 -15.73 -2.94
CA VAL A 197 -3.75 -16.88 -2.04
C VAL A 197 -4.37 -16.52 -0.70
N GLU A 198 -5.56 -17.01 -0.46
CA GLU A 198 -6.25 -16.79 0.82
C GLU A 198 -5.63 -17.65 1.93
N THR A 199 -5.35 -17.01 3.07
CA THR A 199 -4.83 -17.68 4.26
C THR A 199 -5.23 -16.90 5.52
N PRO A 200 -5.46 -17.56 6.65
CA PRO A 200 -5.73 -16.91 7.92
C PRO A 200 -4.64 -15.91 8.32
N VAL A 201 -5.05 -14.81 8.99
CA VAL A 201 -4.15 -13.77 9.47
C VAL A 201 -4.57 -13.36 10.88
N PHE A 202 -3.61 -13.27 11.78
CA PHE A 202 -3.82 -12.84 13.16
C PHE A 202 -4.78 -13.72 13.97
N LEU A 203 -4.72 -15.04 13.78
CA LEU A 203 -5.44 -15.95 14.65
C LEU A 203 -4.86 -15.87 16.07
N LYS A 204 -5.72 -16.11 17.07
CA LYS A 204 -5.31 -16.09 18.49
C LYS A 204 -4.14 -17.04 18.76
N GLU A 205 -4.14 -18.18 18.11
CA GLU A 205 -3.13 -19.22 18.22
C GLU A 205 -1.76 -18.77 17.72
N GLU A 206 -1.70 -17.91 16.71
CA GLU A 206 -0.45 -17.33 16.19
C GLU A 206 0.29 -16.54 17.27
N PHE A 207 -0.45 -15.75 18.07
CA PHE A 207 0.14 -14.91 19.13
C PHE A 207 0.68 -15.74 20.29
N THR A 208 0.13 -16.93 20.54
CA THR A 208 0.55 -17.82 21.63
C THR A 208 1.64 -18.79 21.22
N ALA A 209 1.66 -19.20 19.97
CA ALA A 209 2.58 -20.20 19.45
C ALA A 209 3.83 -19.61 18.77
N GLY A 210 3.85 -18.29 18.54
CA GLY A 210 4.99 -17.57 17.96
C GLY A 210 5.27 -17.89 16.47
N TYR A 211 4.22 -18.27 15.72
CA TYR A 211 4.30 -18.45 14.27
C TYR A 211 3.32 -17.51 13.55
N HIS A 212 3.46 -17.36 12.24
CA HIS A 212 2.65 -16.48 11.41
C HIS A 212 2.22 -17.14 10.11
N ILE A 213 1.02 -17.70 10.07
CA ILE A 213 0.50 -18.53 8.96
C ILE A 213 0.71 -17.86 7.61
N ALA A 214 0.36 -16.58 7.47
CA ALA A 214 0.50 -15.87 6.21
C ALA A 214 1.96 -15.67 5.79
N VAL A 215 2.88 -15.44 6.74
CA VAL A 215 4.32 -15.35 6.47
C VAL A 215 4.86 -16.70 6.04
N ASP A 216 4.50 -17.77 6.75
CA ASP A 216 4.92 -19.13 6.44
C ASP A 216 4.43 -19.54 5.05
N LYS A 217 3.18 -19.18 4.71
CA LYS A 217 2.63 -19.43 3.36
C LYS A 217 3.39 -18.66 2.27
N ALA A 218 3.73 -17.40 2.50
CA ALA A 218 4.53 -16.62 1.55
C ALA A 218 5.96 -17.19 1.41
N LEU A 219 6.56 -17.66 2.49
CA LEU A 219 7.85 -18.37 2.47
C LEU A 219 7.79 -19.65 1.65
N GLU A 220 6.76 -20.48 1.85
CA GLU A 220 6.53 -21.70 1.05
C GLU A 220 6.48 -21.37 -0.45
N LEU A 221 5.70 -20.35 -0.83
CA LEU A 221 5.58 -19.92 -2.22
C LEU A 221 6.91 -19.38 -2.77
N ALA A 222 7.63 -18.58 -2.00
CA ALA A 222 8.93 -18.03 -2.36
C ALA A 222 9.96 -19.14 -2.61
N MET A 223 10.07 -20.11 -1.70
CA MET A 223 10.98 -21.24 -1.82
C MET A 223 10.62 -22.16 -3.00
N GLY A 224 9.33 -22.42 -3.22
CA GLY A 224 8.86 -23.19 -4.37
C GLY A 224 9.17 -22.55 -5.72
N THR A 225 9.22 -21.22 -5.77
CA THR A 225 9.59 -20.46 -6.99
C THR A 225 11.12 -20.49 -7.22
N ILE A 226 11.92 -20.41 -6.16
CA ILE A 226 13.39 -20.49 -6.24
C ILE A 226 13.83 -21.86 -6.76
N VAL A 227 13.23 -22.95 -6.27
CA VAL A 227 13.54 -24.32 -6.71
C VAL A 227 13.25 -24.52 -8.20
N LYS A 228 12.18 -23.93 -8.74
CA LYS A 228 11.84 -24.02 -10.18
C LYS A 228 12.78 -23.23 -11.10
N ARG A 229 13.60 -22.31 -10.55
CA ARG A 229 14.54 -21.48 -11.32
C ARG A 229 15.97 -22.06 -11.35
N ARG A 230 16.28 -23.04 -10.52
CA ARG A 230 17.54 -23.79 -10.50
C ARG A 230 17.44 -25.04 -11.39
#